data_3de3fa4427465a3fbe2e2ddfca44ff85
#
_entry.id   3de3fa4427465a3fbe2e2ddfca44ff85
#
_cell.length_a   1.000
_cell.length_b   1.000
_cell.length_c   1.000
_cell.angle_alpha   90.00
_cell.angle_beta   90.00
_cell.angle_gamma   90.00
#
_symmetry.space_group_name_H-M   'P 1'
#
loop_
_entity.id
_entity.type
_entity.pdbx_description
1 polymer ?
#
loop_
_entity_poly.entity_id
_entity_poly.type
_entity_poly.pdbx_seq_one_letter_code
_entity_poly.pdbx_strand_id
1 'polypeptide(L)'
;MGAGVLLSFVLTSNNDVSLALIIFSLLIVATLASMIFANLSYMSIYNLEALASKIAKGRTKKRYIKALKNEPGEFRKVAKSISEISENLKDKINLIAKQRDQFGSVLDDLGEGVVVTDKDGNITFENDQFSQILNLKTVEGQNIKDLGIKSLGYLYRRSKKRKRADIEFEIEVNDRSVRWVLATINQSKTTKEYILVVHDITQLRSLDSMRRDFISNLSHELRTPVSVIRANSETLIDSALDDKKQAKIFAKAILHNSERLTDMVSSLLDLSRIEYGELKLNFEEIDLNRFFKKFIQSITSLSKKKNIDIKYLPNHKGSVSADFQAIERIMNNLVDNAIKYSKKAVSY
;
A
#
# COMPACT_ATOMS: atom_id res chain seq x y z
N MET A 1 23.38 -43.59 -68.90
CA MET A 1 24.20 -44.32 -69.86
C MET A 1 24.78 -45.64 -69.32
N GLY A 2 25.13 -45.81 -68.06
CA GLY A 2 25.72 -47.05 -67.52
C GLY A 2 24.82 -48.28 -67.47
N ALA A 3 23.52 -48.12 -67.23
CA ALA A 3 22.60 -49.30 -67.22
C ALA A 3 22.34 -49.93 -68.55
N GLY A 4 22.39 -49.18 -69.70
CA GLY A 4 22.21 -49.71 -71.02
C GLY A 4 23.39 -50.53 -71.51
N VAL A 5 24.63 -50.18 -71.11
CA VAL A 5 25.86 -50.93 -71.49
C VAL A 5 25.96 -52.25 -70.71
N LEU A 6 25.56 -52.29 -69.44
CA LEU A 6 25.47 -53.52 -68.65
C LEU A 6 24.41 -54.47 -69.18
N LEU A 7 23.27 -54.00 -69.65
CA LEU A 7 22.22 -54.83 -70.24
C LEU A 7 22.63 -55.44 -71.54
N SER A 8 23.47 -54.77 -72.42
CA SER A 8 23.97 -55.31 -73.68
C SER A 8 25.05 -56.41 -73.54
N PHE A 9 25.82 -56.36 -72.46
CA PHE A 9 26.88 -57.34 -72.12
C PHE A 9 26.31 -58.68 -71.59
N VAL A 10 25.16 -58.63 -70.91
CA VAL A 10 24.49 -59.78 -70.29
C VAL A 10 23.64 -60.60 -71.33
N LEU A 11 23.28 -60.03 -72.48
CA LEU A 11 22.45 -60.66 -73.48
C LEU A 11 23.22 -61.60 -74.45
N THR A 12 24.51 -61.79 -74.29
CA THR A 12 25.35 -62.56 -75.21
C THR A 12 25.64 -64.04 -74.83
N SER A 13 25.12 -64.51 -73.68
CA SER A 13 25.27 -65.89 -73.21
C SER A 13 23.93 -66.46 -72.73
N ASN A 14 23.53 -67.69 -73.25
CA ASN A 14 22.23 -68.33 -72.95
C ASN A 14 22.01 -68.70 -71.45
N ASN A 15 23.03 -68.55 -70.58
CA ASN A 15 22.93 -68.72 -69.13
C ASN A 15 22.79 -67.37 -68.38
N ASP A 16 22.94 -66.21 -69.03
CA ASP A 16 23.04 -64.91 -68.44
C ASP A 16 21.72 -64.16 -68.37
N VAL A 17 20.72 -64.63 -69.13
CA VAL A 17 19.37 -63.95 -69.15
C VAL A 17 18.68 -64.05 -67.80
N SER A 18 18.85 -65.10 -67.04
CA SER A 18 18.28 -65.28 -65.70
C SER A 18 18.97 -64.37 -64.67
N LEU A 19 20.29 -64.22 -64.80
CA LEU A 19 21.08 -63.35 -63.96
C LEU A 19 20.73 -61.88 -64.18
N ALA A 20 20.55 -61.46 -65.43
CA ALA A 20 20.13 -60.08 -65.76
C ALA A 20 18.75 -59.73 -65.22
N LEU A 21 17.80 -60.65 -65.30
CA LEU A 21 16.48 -60.50 -64.77
C LEU A 21 16.49 -60.37 -63.21
N ILE A 22 17.36 -61.15 -62.55
CA ILE A 22 17.53 -61.08 -61.10
C ILE A 22 18.13 -59.69 -60.67
N ILE A 23 19.19 -59.25 -61.39
CA ILE A 23 19.81 -57.92 -61.08
C ILE A 23 18.83 -56.80 -61.36
N PHE A 24 18.05 -56.86 -62.44
CA PHE A 24 17.03 -55.87 -62.78
C PHE A 24 15.91 -55.85 -61.77
N SER A 25 15.43 -57.00 -61.29
CA SER A 25 14.43 -57.07 -60.22
C SER A 25 14.97 -56.53 -58.88
N LEU A 26 16.22 -56.81 -58.52
CA LEU A 26 16.88 -56.25 -57.33
C LEU A 26 17.02 -54.72 -57.42
N LEU A 27 17.37 -54.19 -58.62
CA LEU A 27 17.46 -52.75 -58.86
C LEU A 27 16.08 -52.06 -58.69
N ILE A 28 15.01 -52.68 -59.20
CA ILE A 28 13.65 -52.18 -59.04
C ILE A 28 13.26 -52.20 -57.57
N VAL A 29 13.53 -53.28 -56.85
CA VAL A 29 13.24 -53.37 -55.40
C VAL A 29 14.04 -52.34 -54.64
N ALA A 30 15.33 -52.16 -54.96
CA ALA A 30 16.17 -51.13 -54.28
C ALA A 30 15.70 -49.71 -54.57
N THR A 31 15.29 -49.42 -55.83
CA THR A 31 14.73 -48.07 -56.15
C THR A 31 13.39 -47.82 -55.46
N LEU A 32 12.49 -48.79 -55.43
CA LEU A 32 11.24 -48.70 -54.70
C LEU A 32 11.45 -48.56 -53.21
N ALA A 33 12.36 -49.34 -52.63
CA ALA A 33 12.71 -49.21 -51.20
C ALA A 33 13.30 -47.81 -50.85
N SER A 34 14.21 -47.33 -51.76
CA SER A 34 14.78 -45.98 -51.61
C SER A 34 13.71 -44.88 -51.73
N MET A 35 12.77 -45.02 -52.63
CA MET A 35 11.66 -44.06 -52.82
C MET A 35 10.71 -44.07 -51.62
N ILE A 36 10.40 -45.27 -51.09
CA ILE A 36 9.58 -45.40 -49.88
C ILE A 36 10.31 -44.76 -48.68
N PHE A 37 11.60 -45.06 -48.53
CA PHE A 37 12.41 -44.47 -47.42
C PHE A 37 12.51 -42.93 -47.51
N ALA A 38 12.75 -42.40 -48.72
CA ALA A 38 12.81 -40.97 -48.96
C ALA A 38 11.47 -40.28 -48.64
N ASN A 39 10.35 -40.89 -49.01
CA ASN A 39 9.02 -40.38 -48.78
C ASN A 39 8.69 -40.37 -47.24
N LEU A 40 9.01 -41.44 -46.53
CA LEU A 40 8.85 -41.55 -45.09
C LEU A 40 9.71 -40.50 -44.35
N SER A 41 10.96 -40.33 -44.76
CA SER A 41 11.87 -39.32 -44.14
C SER A 41 11.39 -37.88 -44.40
N TYR A 42 10.93 -37.61 -45.63
CA TYR A 42 10.36 -36.31 -46.00
C TYR A 42 9.14 -35.96 -45.13
N MET A 43 8.22 -36.91 -44.97
CA MET A 43 7.01 -36.76 -44.17
C MET A 43 7.36 -36.47 -42.68
N SER A 44 8.35 -37.18 -42.13
CA SER A 44 8.80 -36.98 -40.77
C SER A 44 9.44 -35.61 -40.56
N ILE A 45 10.27 -35.12 -41.51
CA ILE A 45 10.86 -33.77 -41.47
C ILE A 45 9.78 -32.70 -41.55
N TYR A 46 8.82 -32.85 -42.47
CA TYR A 46 7.70 -31.91 -42.61
C TYR A 46 6.85 -31.81 -41.32
N ASN A 47 6.58 -32.96 -40.69
CA ASN A 47 5.85 -33.00 -39.42
C ASN A 47 6.60 -32.29 -38.28
N LEU A 48 7.94 -32.45 -38.22
CA LEU A 48 8.78 -31.76 -37.21
C LEU A 48 8.83 -30.24 -37.44
N GLU A 49 8.98 -29.82 -38.71
CA GLU A 49 8.95 -28.39 -39.07
C GLU A 49 7.60 -27.75 -38.70
N ALA A 50 6.51 -28.42 -39.07
CA ALA A 50 5.16 -27.96 -38.74
C ALA A 50 4.94 -27.85 -37.22
N LEU A 51 5.51 -28.78 -36.43
CA LEU A 51 5.47 -28.72 -34.98
C LEU A 51 6.30 -27.54 -34.44
N ALA A 52 7.56 -27.42 -34.85
CA ALA A 52 8.45 -26.35 -34.43
C ALA A 52 7.83 -24.95 -34.71
N SER A 53 7.23 -24.79 -35.91
CA SER A 53 6.51 -23.56 -36.27
C SER A 53 5.30 -23.27 -35.37
N LYS A 54 4.53 -24.32 -34.99
CA LYS A 54 3.39 -24.16 -34.08
C LYS A 54 3.84 -23.81 -32.65
N ILE A 55 4.94 -24.38 -32.19
CA ILE A 55 5.55 -24.06 -30.89
C ILE A 55 6.05 -22.62 -30.88
N ALA A 56 6.74 -22.19 -31.93
CA ALA A 56 7.21 -20.82 -32.07
C ALA A 56 6.07 -19.78 -32.05
N LYS A 57 4.87 -20.17 -32.53
CA LYS A 57 3.66 -19.32 -32.48
C LYS A 57 2.84 -19.49 -31.21
N GLY A 58 3.36 -20.12 -30.16
CA GLY A 58 2.68 -20.33 -28.88
C GLY A 58 1.46 -21.27 -28.90
N ARG A 59 1.22 -21.99 -30.03
CA ARG A 59 0.04 -22.86 -30.23
C ARG A 59 0.36 -24.33 -29.96
N THR A 60 0.69 -24.69 -28.73
CA THR A 60 0.96 -26.08 -28.34
C THR A 60 -0.29 -26.78 -27.80
N LYS A 61 -0.95 -27.61 -28.59
CA LYS A 61 -1.99 -28.54 -28.12
C LYS A 61 -1.37 -29.91 -27.85
N LYS A 62 -1.67 -30.54 -26.69
CA LYS A 62 -1.24 -31.92 -26.32
C LYS A 62 -1.44 -32.95 -27.43
N ARG A 63 -2.42 -32.73 -28.32
CA ARG A 63 -2.72 -33.61 -29.46
C ARG A 63 -1.54 -33.71 -30.49
N TYR A 64 -0.79 -32.61 -30.68
CA TYR A 64 0.34 -32.62 -31.63
C TYR A 64 1.56 -33.36 -31.08
N ILE A 65 1.80 -33.25 -29.78
CA ILE A 65 2.86 -33.98 -29.08
C ILE A 65 2.60 -35.48 -29.10
N LYS A 66 1.33 -35.91 -28.97
CA LYS A 66 0.94 -37.31 -28.99
C LYS A 66 1.12 -37.94 -30.39
N ALA A 67 0.91 -37.18 -31.47
CA ALA A 67 1.11 -37.64 -32.83
C ALA A 67 2.58 -37.99 -33.15
N LEU A 68 3.52 -37.26 -32.58
CA LEU A 68 4.96 -37.42 -32.75
C LEU A 68 5.57 -38.60 -31.98
N LYS A 69 4.86 -39.18 -31.00
CA LYS A 69 5.31 -40.38 -30.29
C LYS A 69 5.39 -41.63 -31.23
N ASN A 70 4.76 -41.57 -32.41
CA ASN A 70 4.69 -42.65 -33.36
C ASN A 70 5.71 -42.50 -34.52
N GLU A 71 6.56 -41.47 -34.51
CA GLU A 71 7.59 -41.29 -35.53
C GLU A 71 8.73 -42.33 -35.39
N PRO A 72 9.30 -42.85 -36.50
CA PRO A 72 10.33 -43.88 -36.48
C PRO A 72 11.73 -43.32 -36.13
N GLY A 73 12.54 -44.15 -35.45
CA GLY A 73 13.98 -43.98 -35.33
C GLY A 73 14.47 -42.67 -34.68
N GLU A 74 15.42 -42.02 -35.32
CA GLU A 74 16.08 -40.79 -34.86
C GLU A 74 15.14 -39.60 -34.78
N PHE A 75 14.10 -39.53 -35.62
CA PHE A 75 13.09 -38.48 -35.60
C PHE A 75 12.30 -38.45 -34.27
N ARG A 76 12.12 -39.62 -33.64
CA ARG A 76 11.47 -39.70 -32.31
C ARG A 76 12.28 -38.99 -31.24
N LYS A 77 13.62 -39.06 -31.26
CA LYS A 77 14.49 -38.38 -30.33
C LYS A 77 14.34 -36.86 -30.46
N VAL A 78 14.38 -36.35 -31.68
CA VAL A 78 14.22 -34.91 -31.96
C VAL A 78 12.82 -34.45 -31.55
N ALA A 79 11.77 -35.17 -31.84
CA ALA A 79 10.40 -34.86 -31.45
C ALA A 79 10.26 -34.83 -29.92
N LYS A 80 10.91 -35.75 -29.19
CA LYS A 80 10.95 -35.78 -27.76
C LYS A 80 11.64 -34.54 -27.18
N SER A 81 12.82 -34.19 -27.69
CA SER A 81 13.56 -32.98 -27.26
C SER A 81 12.78 -31.69 -27.51
N ILE A 82 12.12 -31.55 -28.67
CA ILE A 82 11.26 -30.40 -28.96
C ILE A 82 10.07 -30.34 -27.98
N SER A 83 9.49 -31.50 -27.66
CA SER A 83 8.40 -31.56 -26.67
C SER A 83 8.85 -31.15 -25.26
N GLU A 84 10.00 -31.63 -24.80
CA GLU A 84 10.60 -31.28 -23.53
C GLU A 84 10.95 -29.78 -23.46
N ILE A 85 11.51 -29.20 -24.50
CA ILE A 85 11.78 -27.76 -24.58
C ILE A 85 10.48 -26.98 -24.53
N SER A 86 9.43 -27.39 -25.20
CA SER A 86 8.14 -26.75 -25.21
C SER A 86 7.48 -26.76 -23.81
N GLU A 87 7.57 -27.89 -23.10
CA GLU A 87 7.03 -28.04 -21.75
C GLU A 87 7.82 -27.18 -20.75
N ASN A 88 9.14 -27.21 -20.80
CA ASN A 88 10.02 -26.37 -20.00
C ASN A 88 9.81 -24.87 -20.23
N LEU A 89 9.60 -24.45 -21.50
CA LEU A 89 9.29 -23.06 -21.83
C LEU A 89 7.94 -22.63 -21.23
N LYS A 90 6.93 -23.49 -21.33
CA LYS A 90 5.61 -23.24 -20.77
C LYS A 90 5.67 -23.11 -19.25
N ASP A 91 6.41 -24.00 -18.58
CA ASP A 91 6.57 -23.95 -17.11
C ASP A 91 7.33 -22.70 -16.69
N LYS A 92 8.36 -22.29 -17.43
CA LYS A 92 9.06 -21.03 -17.17
C LYS A 92 8.16 -19.80 -17.35
N ILE A 93 7.34 -19.78 -18.41
CA ILE A 93 6.38 -18.68 -18.63
C ILE A 93 5.35 -18.63 -17.51
N ASN A 94 4.80 -19.78 -17.09
CA ASN A 94 3.85 -19.85 -15.97
C ASN A 94 4.50 -19.41 -14.65
N LEU A 95 5.76 -19.79 -14.40
CA LEU A 95 6.51 -19.37 -13.24
C LEU A 95 6.72 -17.86 -13.21
N ILE A 96 7.13 -17.27 -14.34
CA ILE A 96 7.31 -15.80 -14.46
C ILE A 96 5.99 -15.08 -14.24
N ALA A 97 4.90 -15.57 -14.84
CA ALA A 97 3.56 -14.99 -14.61
C ALA A 97 3.17 -15.05 -13.14
N LYS A 98 3.35 -16.21 -12.48
CA LYS A 98 3.09 -16.37 -11.04
C LYS A 98 3.94 -15.44 -10.17
N GLN A 99 5.23 -15.32 -10.50
CA GLN A 99 6.12 -14.41 -9.76
C GLN A 99 5.70 -12.95 -9.96
N ARG A 100 5.30 -12.55 -11.16
CA ARG A 100 4.78 -11.20 -11.44
C ARG A 100 3.52 -10.92 -10.61
N ASP A 101 2.57 -11.86 -10.61
CA ASP A 101 1.30 -11.70 -9.88
C ASP A 101 1.53 -11.68 -8.36
N GLN A 102 2.44 -12.52 -7.84
CA GLN A 102 2.84 -12.48 -6.44
C GLN A 102 3.51 -11.15 -6.07
N PHE A 103 4.37 -10.61 -6.95
CA PHE A 103 5.04 -9.34 -6.70
C PHE A 103 4.03 -8.17 -6.70
N GLY A 104 3.07 -8.18 -7.63
CA GLY A 104 1.95 -7.24 -7.65
C GLY A 104 1.16 -7.27 -6.34
N SER A 105 0.74 -8.45 -5.91
CA SER A 105 0.00 -8.63 -4.66
C SER A 105 0.75 -8.13 -3.42
N VAL A 106 2.06 -8.38 -3.33
CA VAL A 106 2.88 -7.85 -2.24
C VAL A 106 2.94 -6.33 -2.24
N LEU A 107 3.03 -5.71 -3.42
CA LEU A 107 3.04 -4.24 -3.54
C LEU A 107 1.68 -3.64 -3.16
N ASP A 108 0.58 -4.30 -3.51
CA ASP A 108 -0.77 -3.86 -3.15
C ASP A 108 -1.02 -3.97 -1.63
N ASP A 109 -0.55 -5.06 -1.00
CA ASP A 109 -0.64 -5.27 0.45
C ASP A 109 0.16 -4.23 1.26
N LEU A 110 1.23 -3.68 0.69
CA LEU A 110 2.02 -2.61 1.33
C LEU A 110 1.29 -1.25 1.35
N GLY A 111 0.19 -1.10 0.62
CA GLY A 111 -0.56 0.15 0.53
C GLY A 111 0.18 1.29 -0.20
N GLU A 112 1.25 0.94 -0.93
CA GLU A 112 2.04 1.89 -1.71
C GLU A 112 1.69 1.82 -3.19
N GLY A 113 1.52 2.98 -3.82
CA GLY A 113 1.36 3.07 -5.26
C GLY A 113 2.71 2.99 -5.97
N VAL A 114 2.85 2.09 -6.91
CA VAL A 114 4.10 1.90 -7.67
C VAL A 114 3.84 2.04 -9.16
N VAL A 115 4.69 2.83 -9.81
CA VAL A 115 4.72 2.99 -11.27
C VAL A 115 6.13 2.80 -11.77
N VAL A 116 6.27 2.08 -12.87
CA VAL A 116 7.51 1.97 -13.64
C VAL A 116 7.34 2.71 -14.96
N THR A 117 8.31 3.54 -15.31
CA THR A 117 8.32 4.21 -16.60
C THR A 117 9.58 3.90 -17.39
N ASP A 118 9.49 3.96 -18.70
CA ASP A 118 10.66 3.93 -19.55
C ASP A 118 11.51 5.23 -19.41
N LYS A 119 12.61 5.31 -20.17
CA LYS A 119 13.52 6.48 -20.18
C LYS A 119 12.84 7.78 -20.64
N ASP A 120 11.73 7.69 -21.37
CA ASP A 120 11.00 8.82 -21.94
C ASP A 120 9.83 9.25 -21.04
N GLY A 121 9.49 8.44 -20.04
CA GLY A 121 8.46 8.70 -19.06
C GLY A 121 7.12 8.06 -19.38
N ASN A 122 7.08 7.12 -20.34
CA ASN A 122 5.87 6.35 -20.62
C ASN A 122 5.74 5.25 -19.57
N ILE A 123 4.56 5.09 -19.02
CA ILE A 123 4.26 4.14 -17.95
C ILE A 123 4.17 2.74 -18.56
N THR A 124 5.04 1.84 -18.11
CA THR A 124 5.11 0.45 -18.54
C THR A 124 4.49 -0.52 -17.53
N PHE A 125 4.31 -0.07 -16.30
CA PHE A 125 3.68 -0.83 -15.22
C PHE A 125 3.09 0.13 -14.18
N GLU A 126 1.92 -0.20 -13.66
CA GLU A 126 1.33 0.39 -12.46
C GLU A 126 0.68 -0.71 -11.62
N ASN A 127 0.60 -0.49 -10.30
CA ASN A 127 -0.26 -1.27 -9.44
C ASN A 127 -1.55 -0.49 -9.13
N ASP A 128 -2.59 -1.19 -8.66
CA ASP A 128 -3.91 -0.60 -8.40
C ASP A 128 -3.85 0.52 -7.35
N GLN A 129 -2.96 0.41 -6.37
CA GLN A 129 -2.77 1.40 -5.32
C GLN A 129 -2.31 2.76 -5.87
N PHE A 130 -1.52 2.79 -6.93
CA PHE A 130 -1.10 4.06 -7.54
C PHE A 130 -2.30 4.86 -8.03
N SER A 131 -3.17 4.22 -8.79
CA SER A 131 -4.39 4.86 -9.31
C SER A 131 -5.37 5.24 -8.19
N GLN A 132 -5.50 4.43 -7.14
CA GLN A 132 -6.35 4.72 -5.98
C GLN A 132 -5.82 5.88 -5.14
N ILE A 133 -4.51 5.92 -4.84
CA ILE A 133 -3.90 6.99 -4.05
C ILE A 133 -4.05 8.32 -4.77
N LEU A 134 -3.81 8.35 -6.08
CA LEU A 134 -3.83 9.59 -6.88
C LEU A 134 -5.22 9.93 -7.45
N ASN A 135 -6.24 9.12 -7.16
CA ASN A 135 -7.60 9.27 -7.69
C ASN A 135 -7.62 9.36 -9.22
N LEU A 136 -6.83 8.50 -9.87
CA LEU A 136 -6.72 8.40 -11.32
C LEU A 136 -7.44 7.14 -11.82
N LYS A 137 -7.76 7.12 -13.10
CA LYS A 137 -8.06 5.89 -13.83
C LYS A 137 -6.75 5.21 -14.21
N THR A 138 -6.83 3.96 -14.70
CA THR A 138 -5.66 3.24 -15.23
C THR A 138 -4.82 4.11 -16.16
N VAL A 139 -3.53 4.21 -15.87
CA VAL A 139 -2.59 5.12 -16.57
C VAL A 139 -1.51 4.40 -17.37
N GLU A 140 -1.57 3.05 -17.45
CA GLU A 140 -0.63 2.25 -18.23
C GLU A 140 -0.61 2.73 -19.70
N GLY A 141 0.58 2.91 -20.27
CA GLY A 141 0.78 3.45 -21.63
C GLY A 141 0.73 4.97 -21.73
N GLN A 142 0.34 5.69 -20.69
CA GLN A 142 0.36 7.17 -20.68
C GLN A 142 1.74 7.70 -20.28
N ASN A 143 2.00 8.98 -20.55
CA ASN A 143 3.23 9.61 -20.09
C ASN A 143 3.01 10.24 -18.70
N ILE A 144 3.95 10.04 -17.79
CA ILE A 144 3.87 10.54 -16.41
C ILE A 144 3.68 12.07 -16.33
N LYS A 145 4.06 12.81 -17.36
CA LYS A 145 3.87 14.27 -17.42
C LYS A 145 2.45 14.68 -17.75
N ASP A 146 1.69 13.77 -18.38
CA ASP A 146 0.37 14.06 -18.94
C ASP A 146 -0.77 13.59 -18.00
N LEU A 147 -0.41 13.07 -16.81
CA LEU A 147 -1.36 12.64 -15.78
C LEU A 147 -2.15 13.78 -15.10
N GLY A 148 -1.93 15.03 -15.49
CA GLY A 148 -2.58 16.19 -14.88
C GLY A 148 -2.00 16.62 -13.53
N ILE A 149 -1.10 15.83 -12.92
CA ILE A 149 -0.47 16.12 -11.62
C ILE A 149 0.89 16.79 -11.87
N LYS A 150 0.93 18.13 -11.77
CA LYS A 150 2.14 18.94 -12.04
C LYS A 150 3.36 18.49 -11.22
N SER A 151 3.13 18.06 -9.98
CA SER A 151 4.17 17.58 -9.06
C SER A 151 4.91 16.36 -9.58
N LEU A 152 4.20 15.40 -10.20
CA LEU A 152 4.82 14.20 -10.78
C LEU A 152 5.68 14.55 -12.00
N GLY A 153 5.20 15.43 -12.87
CA GLY A 153 5.98 15.91 -14.01
C GLY A 153 7.24 16.68 -13.59
N TYR A 154 7.17 17.46 -12.51
CA TYR A 154 8.33 18.13 -11.91
C TYR A 154 9.31 17.10 -11.32
N LEU A 155 8.82 16.15 -10.55
CA LEU A 155 9.61 15.09 -9.92
C LEU A 155 10.39 14.28 -10.97
N TYR A 156 9.70 13.88 -12.06
CA TYR A 156 10.33 13.17 -13.17
C TYR A 156 11.43 13.98 -13.84
N ARG A 157 11.23 15.30 -14.09
CA ARG A 157 12.29 16.16 -14.64
C ARG A 157 13.49 16.29 -13.70
N ARG A 158 13.24 16.37 -12.39
CA ARG A 158 14.30 16.47 -11.36
C ARG A 158 15.10 15.17 -11.25
N SER A 159 14.48 14.00 -11.41
CA SER A 159 15.13 12.69 -11.35
C SER A 159 16.11 12.47 -12.50
N LYS A 160 15.87 13.05 -13.67
CA LYS A 160 16.83 13.01 -14.79
C LYS A 160 18.19 13.62 -14.44
N LYS A 161 18.23 14.59 -13.51
CA LYS A 161 19.47 15.23 -13.06
C LYS A 161 20.10 14.55 -11.84
N ARG A 162 19.28 14.02 -10.91
CA ARG A 162 19.75 13.56 -9.59
C ARG A 162 19.62 12.07 -9.35
N LYS A 163 19.13 11.25 -10.31
CA LYS A 163 18.85 9.82 -10.22
C LYS A 163 17.83 9.41 -9.14
N ARG A 164 17.69 10.18 -8.07
CA ARG A 164 16.68 10.06 -7.02
C ARG A 164 16.12 11.43 -6.70
N ALA A 165 14.83 11.53 -6.58
CA ALA A 165 14.14 12.75 -6.13
C ALA A 165 12.88 12.35 -5.37
N ASP A 166 12.45 13.22 -4.48
CA ASP A 166 11.23 13.10 -3.70
C ASP A 166 10.49 14.43 -3.66
N ILE A 167 9.20 14.39 -3.46
CA ILE A 167 8.32 15.55 -3.30
C ILE A 167 7.08 15.17 -2.52
N GLU A 168 6.65 16.08 -1.66
CA GLU A 168 5.35 15.99 -1.01
C GLU A 168 4.40 16.99 -1.67
N PHE A 169 3.16 16.59 -1.86
CA PHE A 169 2.12 17.44 -2.45
C PHE A 169 0.73 17.00 -2.02
N GLU A 170 -0.22 17.90 -2.17
CA GLU A 170 -1.63 17.65 -1.92
C GLU A 170 -2.35 17.31 -3.22
N ILE A 171 -3.34 16.42 -3.12
CA ILE A 171 -4.30 16.13 -4.18
C ILE A 171 -5.72 16.24 -3.62
N GLU A 172 -6.61 16.80 -4.42
CA GLU A 172 -8.04 16.79 -4.13
C GLU A 172 -8.63 15.43 -4.54
N VAL A 173 -9.26 14.74 -3.59
CA VAL A 173 -9.91 13.44 -3.85
C VAL A 173 -11.39 13.63 -4.14
N ASN A 174 -12.06 14.57 -3.43
CA ASN A 174 -13.45 14.97 -3.62
C ASN A 174 -13.57 16.44 -3.20
N ASP A 175 -14.69 17.11 -3.50
CA ASP A 175 -14.95 18.54 -3.22
C ASP A 175 -14.61 19.01 -1.78
N ARG A 176 -14.34 18.11 -0.84
CA ARG A 176 -14.08 18.42 0.58
C ARG A 176 -12.94 17.65 1.22
N SER A 177 -12.24 16.78 0.48
CA SER A 177 -11.16 15.95 1.05
C SER A 177 -9.88 16.11 0.26
N VAL A 178 -8.82 16.43 1.00
CA VAL A 178 -7.46 16.55 0.49
C VAL A 178 -6.63 15.37 1.01
N ARG A 179 -5.83 14.79 0.14
CA ARG A 179 -4.88 13.73 0.49
C ARG A 179 -3.45 14.25 0.32
N TRP A 180 -2.62 14.00 1.32
CA TRP A 180 -1.19 14.27 1.25
C TRP A 180 -0.44 13.07 0.69
N VAL A 181 0.37 13.30 -0.32
CA VAL A 181 1.13 12.26 -1.00
C VAL A 181 2.62 12.57 -0.95
N LEU A 182 3.41 11.58 -0.53
CA LEU A 182 4.86 11.57 -0.70
C LEU A 182 5.18 10.73 -1.94
N ALA A 183 5.78 11.34 -2.95
CA ALA A 183 6.23 10.65 -4.15
C ALA A 183 7.75 10.61 -4.20
N THR A 184 8.31 9.42 -4.38
CA THR A 184 9.75 9.20 -4.55
C THR A 184 10.02 8.51 -5.87
N ILE A 185 10.95 9.05 -6.66
CA ILE A 185 11.35 8.47 -7.94
C ILE A 185 12.83 8.10 -7.92
N ASN A 186 13.14 6.89 -8.39
CA ASN A 186 14.50 6.38 -8.51
C ASN A 186 14.75 5.87 -9.92
N GLN A 187 15.94 6.12 -10.47
CA GLN A 187 16.36 5.52 -11.73
C GLN A 187 17.06 4.19 -11.46
N SER A 188 16.60 3.11 -12.11
CA SER A 188 17.25 1.82 -12.12
C SER A 188 18.65 1.92 -12.74
N LYS A 189 19.65 1.33 -12.07
CA LYS A 189 21.04 1.32 -12.58
C LYS A 189 21.19 0.43 -13.84
N THR A 190 20.38 -0.62 -13.94
CA THR A 190 20.50 -1.67 -14.96
C THR A 190 19.67 -1.36 -16.20
N THR A 191 18.39 -1.04 -16.02
CA THR A 191 17.44 -0.89 -17.13
C THR A 191 17.27 0.56 -17.58
N LYS A 192 17.78 1.53 -16.78
CA LYS A 192 17.56 2.99 -16.94
C LYS A 192 16.09 3.41 -16.88
N GLU A 193 15.22 2.52 -16.44
CA GLU A 193 13.82 2.80 -16.12
C GLU A 193 13.72 3.63 -14.85
N TYR A 194 12.61 4.32 -14.69
CA TYR A 194 12.32 5.05 -13.47
C TYR A 194 11.22 4.33 -12.68
N ILE A 195 11.49 4.09 -11.41
CA ILE A 195 10.52 3.54 -10.47
C ILE A 195 10.04 4.70 -9.60
N LEU A 196 8.76 4.98 -9.67
CA LEU A 196 8.05 5.95 -8.85
C LEU A 196 7.23 5.20 -7.80
N VAL A 197 7.42 5.58 -6.55
CA VAL A 197 6.62 5.10 -5.42
C VAL A 197 5.85 6.28 -4.86
N VAL A 198 4.57 6.11 -4.64
CA VAL A 198 3.70 7.09 -3.97
C VAL A 198 3.13 6.51 -2.69
N HIS A 199 3.18 7.29 -1.64
CA HIS A 199 2.72 6.92 -0.32
C HIS A 199 1.71 7.93 0.20
N ASP A 200 0.56 7.46 0.71
CA ASP A 200 -0.44 8.31 1.37
C ASP A 200 0.04 8.65 2.79
N ILE A 201 0.43 9.90 3.00
CA ILE A 201 0.92 10.40 4.28
C ILE A 201 -0.11 11.29 5.01
N THR A 202 -1.39 11.21 4.62
CA THR A 202 -2.45 12.07 5.17
C THR A 202 -2.59 11.91 6.67
N GLN A 203 -2.61 10.66 7.17
CA GLN A 203 -2.68 10.41 8.61
C GLN A 203 -1.45 10.94 9.35
N LEU A 204 -0.26 10.72 8.79
CA LEU A 204 0.99 11.21 9.38
C LEU A 204 1.00 12.74 9.46
N ARG A 205 0.59 13.42 8.40
CA ARG A 205 0.48 14.89 8.36
C ARG A 205 -0.58 15.42 9.30
N SER A 206 -1.71 14.73 9.42
CA SER A 206 -2.77 15.08 10.37
C SER A 206 -2.26 14.99 11.82
N LEU A 207 -1.59 13.91 12.18
CA LEU A 207 -1.00 13.74 13.51
C LEU A 207 0.07 14.80 13.81
N ASP A 208 0.92 15.12 12.84
CA ASP A 208 1.96 16.15 12.99
C ASP A 208 1.34 17.57 13.14
N SER A 209 0.26 17.86 12.40
CA SER A 209 -0.50 19.09 12.57
C SER A 209 -1.15 19.18 13.93
N MET A 210 -1.85 18.12 14.35
CA MET A 210 -2.48 18.08 15.68
C MET A 210 -1.45 18.28 16.80
N ARG A 211 -0.26 17.68 16.68
CA ARG A 211 0.82 17.85 17.63
C ARG A 211 1.34 19.29 17.68
N ARG A 212 1.50 19.94 16.53
CA ARG A 212 1.92 21.35 16.46
C ARG A 212 0.88 22.28 17.06
N ASP A 213 -0.39 22.06 16.71
CA ASP A 213 -1.50 22.85 17.22
C ASP A 213 -1.63 22.69 18.74
N PHE A 214 -1.46 21.47 19.24
CA PHE A 214 -1.45 21.18 20.68
C PHE A 214 -0.34 21.97 21.40
N ILE A 215 0.90 21.91 20.92
CA ILE A 215 2.04 22.63 21.52
C ILE A 215 1.82 24.15 21.48
N SER A 216 1.31 24.66 20.36
CA SER A 216 1.00 26.08 20.20
C SER A 216 -0.07 26.55 21.19
N ASN A 217 -1.19 25.83 21.24
CA ASN A 217 -2.30 26.13 22.14
C ASN A 217 -1.86 26.04 23.62
N LEU A 218 -1.09 25.01 23.94
CA LEU A 218 -0.52 24.86 25.29
C LEU A 218 0.35 26.06 25.69
N SER A 219 1.24 26.47 24.76
CA SER A 219 2.10 27.63 25.02
C SER A 219 1.30 28.92 25.27
N HIS A 220 0.22 29.11 24.54
CA HIS A 220 -0.70 30.26 24.77
C HIS A 220 -1.44 30.17 26.10
N GLU A 221 -1.98 28.98 26.41
CA GLU A 221 -2.74 28.78 27.67
C GLU A 221 -1.85 28.88 28.91
N LEU A 222 -0.58 28.50 28.84
CA LEU A 222 0.38 28.68 29.93
C LEU A 222 0.87 30.14 30.08
N ARG A 223 1.05 30.86 28.97
CA ARG A 223 1.54 32.24 28.97
C ARG A 223 0.59 33.19 29.69
N THR A 224 -0.71 33.01 29.51
CA THR A 224 -1.73 33.88 30.09
C THR A 224 -1.68 33.93 31.63
N PRO A 225 -1.81 32.80 32.38
CA PRO A 225 -1.73 32.82 33.83
C PRO A 225 -0.37 33.30 34.34
N VAL A 226 0.73 32.94 33.67
CA VAL A 226 2.07 33.43 34.03
C VAL A 226 2.17 34.95 33.91
N SER A 227 1.63 35.54 32.84
CA SER A 227 1.62 36.99 32.66
C SER A 227 0.77 37.68 33.70
N VAL A 228 -0.39 37.10 34.10
CA VAL A 228 -1.26 37.64 35.17
C VAL A 228 -0.57 37.54 36.52
N ILE A 229 0.08 36.42 36.84
CA ILE A 229 0.87 36.28 38.09
C ILE A 229 1.94 37.34 38.12
N ARG A 230 2.71 37.50 37.09
CA ARG A 230 3.80 38.49 36.98
C ARG A 230 3.28 39.90 37.18
N ALA A 231 2.26 40.34 36.45
CA ALA A 231 1.71 41.69 36.53
C ALA A 231 1.15 42.01 37.92
N ASN A 232 0.41 41.04 38.52
CA ASN A 232 -0.11 41.24 39.87
C ASN A 232 1.00 41.25 40.93
N SER A 233 2.09 40.50 40.73
CA SER A 233 3.25 40.51 41.63
C SER A 233 4.01 41.85 41.55
N GLU A 234 4.24 42.36 40.31
CA GLU A 234 4.86 43.64 40.08
C GLU A 234 4.03 44.76 40.74
N THR A 235 2.71 44.79 40.50
CA THR A 235 1.81 45.79 41.12
C THR A 235 1.78 45.67 42.65
N LEU A 236 1.81 44.46 43.21
CA LEU A 236 1.84 44.23 44.64
C LEU A 236 3.10 44.80 45.27
N ILE A 237 4.26 44.62 44.63
CA ILE A 237 5.55 45.11 45.12
C ILE A 237 5.64 46.61 45.02
N ASP A 238 5.22 47.19 43.87
CA ASP A 238 5.48 48.59 43.55
C ASP A 238 4.51 49.56 44.25
N SER A 239 3.25 49.15 44.56
CA SER A 239 2.25 50.13 45.00
C SER A 239 1.17 49.62 45.95
N ALA A 240 1.06 48.34 46.24
CA ALA A 240 -0.07 47.81 47.01
C ALA A 240 0.28 47.19 48.33
N LEU A 241 1.54 47.15 48.76
CA LEU A 241 1.96 46.57 50.07
C LEU A 241 1.41 47.31 51.26
N ASP A 242 1.24 48.62 51.14
CA ASP A 242 0.75 49.49 52.26
C ASP A 242 -0.78 49.46 52.38
N ASP A 243 -1.52 49.06 51.38
CA ASP A 243 -2.96 48.87 51.38
C ASP A 243 -3.34 47.39 51.55
N LYS A 244 -3.67 46.97 52.77
CA LYS A 244 -4.06 45.60 53.10
C LYS A 244 -5.21 45.05 52.24
N LYS A 245 -6.14 45.88 51.76
CA LYS A 245 -7.28 45.46 50.97
C LYS A 245 -6.81 45.14 49.51
N GLN A 246 -6.03 46.04 48.91
CA GLN A 246 -5.47 45.86 47.58
C GLN A 246 -4.46 44.71 47.55
N ALA A 247 -3.55 44.64 48.53
CA ALA A 247 -2.61 43.54 48.66
C ALA A 247 -3.31 42.16 48.66
N LYS A 248 -4.42 42.05 49.39
CA LYS A 248 -5.21 40.80 49.42
C LYS A 248 -5.86 40.45 48.10
N ILE A 249 -6.26 41.45 47.31
CA ILE A 249 -6.84 41.22 45.95
C ILE A 249 -5.76 40.67 45.01
N PHE A 250 -4.60 41.31 44.93
CA PHE A 250 -3.50 40.86 44.08
C PHE A 250 -2.95 39.51 44.52
N ALA A 251 -2.75 39.27 45.80
CA ALA A 251 -2.33 37.97 46.31
C ALA A 251 -3.32 36.85 45.98
N LYS A 252 -4.64 37.09 46.05
CA LYS A 252 -5.66 36.13 45.62
C LYS A 252 -5.63 35.89 44.12
N ALA A 253 -5.39 36.89 43.27
CA ALA A 253 -5.27 36.74 41.85
C ALA A 253 -4.03 35.91 41.49
N ILE A 254 -2.90 36.12 42.19
CA ILE A 254 -1.69 35.31 42.04
C ILE A 254 -1.98 33.84 42.40
N LEU A 255 -2.56 33.62 43.59
CA LEU A 255 -2.88 32.26 44.05
C LEU A 255 -3.79 31.54 43.07
N HIS A 256 -4.87 32.14 42.62
CA HIS A 256 -5.84 31.56 41.69
C HIS A 256 -5.19 31.17 40.35
N ASN A 257 -4.31 32.02 39.80
CA ASN A 257 -3.63 31.70 38.54
C ASN A 257 -2.53 30.66 38.74
N SER A 258 -1.91 30.57 39.92
CA SER A 258 -0.97 29.49 40.26
C SER A 258 -1.67 28.15 40.40
N GLU A 259 -2.85 28.09 41.04
CA GLU A 259 -3.71 26.89 41.11
C GLU A 259 -4.12 26.42 39.70
N ARG A 260 -4.58 27.36 38.87
CA ARG A 260 -4.93 27.08 37.46
C ARG A 260 -3.76 26.50 36.70
N LEU A 261 -2.55 26.99 36.90
CA LEU A 261 -1.33 26.49 36.24
C LEU A 261 -0.99 25.08 36.73
N THR A 262 -1.14 24.83 38.04
CA THR A 262 -0.95 23.47 38.59
C THR A 262 -1.94 22.48 38.04
N ASP A 263 -3.21 22.85 37.87
CA ASP A 263 -4.24 22.01 37.29
C ASP A 263 -3.94 21.68 35.80
N MET A 264 -3.45 22.66 35.02
CA MET A 264 -3.03 22.46 33.66
C MET A 264 -1.87 21.46 33.55
N VAL A 265 -0.83 21.64 34.37
CA VAL A 265 0.33 20.73 34.39
C VAL A 265 -0.08 19.32 34.78
N SER A 266 -0.92 19.19 35.84
CA SER A 266 -1.46 17.87 36.23
C SER A 266 -2.24 17.22 35.11
N SER A 267 -3.07 17.97 34.39
CA SER A 267 -3.84 17.45 33.24
C SER A 267 -2.96 16.98 32.10
N LEU A 268 -1.84 17.67 31.87
CA LEU A 268 -0.83 17.24 30.84
C LEU A 268 -0.11 15.96 31.24
N LEU A 269 0.28 15.86 32.54
CA LEU A 269 0.94 14.65 33.04
C LEU A 269 0.02 13.42 32.93
N ASP A 270 -1.27 13.62 33.22
CA ASP A 270 -2.23 12.52 33.10
C ASP A 270 -2.50 12.15 31.64
N LEU A 271 -2.58 13.14 30.73
CA LEU A 271 -2.67 12.85 29.28
C LEU A 271 -1.45 12.06 28.83
N SER A 272 -0.25 12.46 29.22
CA SER A 272 0.99 11.76 28.93
C SER A 272 0.94 10.31 29.43
N ARG A 273 0.53 10.08 30.69
CA ARG A 273 0.39 8.73 31.26
C ARG A 273 -0.63 7.87 30.52
N ILE A 274 -1.72 8.47 30.04
CA ILE A 274 -2.73 7.77 29.23
C ILE A 274 -2.12 7.36 27.86
N GLU A 275 -1.44 8.29 27.19
CA GLU A 275 -0.83 8.04 25.88
C GLU A 275 0.25 6.95 25.92
N TYR A 276 1.05 6.91 27.00
CA TYR A 276 2.06 5.86 27.20
C TYR A 276 1.54 4.57 27.82
N GLY A 277 0.22 4.50 28.13
CA GLY A 277 -0.38 3.31 28.76
C GLY A 277 0.07 3.09 30.21
N GLU A 278 0.61 4.11 30.86
CA GLU A 278 1.15 4.03 32.23
C GLU A 278 0.08 4.32 33.31
N LEU A 279 -1.14 4.68 32.90
CA LEU A 279 -2.22 4.96 33.84
C LEU A 279 -2.66 3.66 34.52
N LYS A 280 -2.36 3.55 35.82
CA LYS A 280 -2.86 2.45 36.65
C LYS A 280 -4.19 2.86 37.26
N LEU A 281 -5.27 2.16 36.82
CA LEU A 281 -6.61 2.34 37.36
C LEU A 281 -6.80 1.44 38.59
N ASN A 282 -7.36 1.99 39.65
CA ASN A 282 -7.75 1.26 40.87
C ASN A 282 -9.25 1.00 40.84
N PHE A 283 -9.64 -0.18 40.34
CA PHE A 283 -11.04 -0.55 40.19
C PHE A 283 -11.65 -0.90 41.56
N GLU A 284 -12.74 -0.21 41.92
CA GLU A 284 -13.56 -0.50 43.08
C GLU A 284 -15.05 -0.49 42.72
N GLU A 285 -15.88 -1.06 43.58
CA GLU A 285 -17.32 -1.09 43.37
C GLU A 285 -17.94 0.23 43.83
N ILE A 286 -18.45 1.03 42.90
CA ILE A 286 -18.99 2.35 43.13
C ILE A 286 -20.51 2.33 43.02
N ASP A 287 -21.21 2.68 44.11
CA ASP A 287 -22.65 2.97 44.10
C ASP A 287 -22.92 4.28 43.34
N LEU A 288 -23.50 4.15 42.14
CA LEU A 288 -23.76 5.30 41.26
C LEU A 288 -24.68 6.34 41.90
N ASN A 289 -25.70 5.93 42.67
CA ASN A 289 -26.62 6.88 43.29
C ASN A 289 -25.92 7.72 44.37
N ARG A 290 -25.07 7.06 45.17
CA ARG A 290 -24.28 7.76 46.19
C ARG A 290 -23.25 8.70 45.57
N PHE A 291 -22.60 8.24 44.50
CA PHE A 291 -21.63 9.03 43.73
C PHE A 291 -22.29 10.30 43.16
N PHE A 292 -23.35 10.14 42.35
CA PHE A 292 -23.99 11.28 41.71
C PHE A 292 -24.64 12.25 42.71
N LYS A 293 -25.20 11.75 43.80
CA LYS A 293 -25.75 12.62 44.84
C LYS A 293 -24.69 13.56 45.44
N LYS A 294 -23.50 13.01 45.75
CA LYS A 294 -22.35 13.82 46.21
C LYS A 294 -21.83 14.76 45.13
N PHE A 295 -21.65 14.24 43.92
CA PHE A 295 -21.15 15.01 42.79
C PHE A 295 -22.02 16.22 42.47
N ILE A 296 -23.35 16.08 42.44
CA ILE A 296 -24.26 17.20 42.20
C ILE A 296 -24.19 18.23 43.28
N GLN A 297 -24.07 17.81 44.54
CA GLN A 297 -23.87 18.77 45.65
C GLN A 297 -22.62 19.64 45.45
N SER A 298 -21.53 19.06 44.96
CA SER A 298 -20.27 19.80 44.73
C SER A 298 -20.39 20.83 43.61
N ILE A 299 -21.10 20.51 42.53
CA ILE A 299 -21.23 21.37 41.33
C ILE A 299 -22.38 22.40 41.43
N THR A 300 -23.32 22.22 42.35
CA THR A 300 -24.49 23.10 42.50
C THR A 300 -24.12 24.56 42.78
N SER A 301 -23.02 24.81 43.50
CA SER A 301 -22.54 26.17 43.75
C SER A 301 -22.02 26.86 42.49
N LEU A 302 -21.41 26.07 41.56
CA LEU A 302 -20.87 26.56 40.31
C LEU A 302 -21.98 26.85 39.29
N SER A 303 -22.98 25.98 39.21
CA SER A 303 -24.11 26.14 38.30
C SER A 303 -25.01 27.32 38.66
N LYS A 304 -25.24 27.55 39.95
CA LYS A 304 -26.02 28.70 40.44
C LYS A 304 -25.41 30.05 40.06
N LYS A 305 -24.08 30.17 40.02
CA LYS A 305 -23.39 31.41 39.58
C LYS A 305 -23.72 31.75 38.10
N LYS A 306 -24.05 30.76 37.29
CA LYS A 306 -24.41 30.95 35.88
C LYS A 306 -25.92 30.83 35.60
N ASN A 307 -26.76 30.72 36.65
CA ASN A 307 -28.22 30.49 36.52
C ASN A 307 -28.55 29.22 35.68
N ILE A 308 -27.77 28.14 35.88
CA ILE A 308 -28.02 26.85 35.27
C ILE A 308 -28.62 25.91 36.32
N ASP A 309 -29.81 25.33 36.03
CA ASP A 309 -30.45 24.36 36.90
C ASP A 309 -29.99 22.94 36.50
N ILE A 310 -29.41 22.20 37.45
CA ILE A 310 -28.97 20.82 37.25
C ILE A 310 -29.96 19.90 37.92
N LYS A 311 -30.60 19.02 37.16
CA LYS A 311 -31.53 18.01 37.66
C LYS A 311 -30.91 16.62 37.49
N TYR A 312 -30.92 15.85 38.55
CA TYR A 312 -30.55 14.43 38.52
C TYR A 312 -31.81 13.58 38.56
N LEU A 313 -31.99 12.77 37.53
CA LEU A 313 -33.09 11.82 37.42
C LEU A 313 -32.52 10.40 37.54
N PRO A 314 -32.49 9.81 38.73
CA PRO A 314 -31.92 8.47 38.90
C PRO A 314 -32.82 7.45 38.22
N ASN A 315 -32.32 6.82 37.17
CA ASN A 315 -33.09 5.83 36.41
C ASN A 315 -32.68 4.37 36.72
N HIS A 316 -31.53 4.17 37.38
CA HIS A 316 -31.02 2.84 37.72
C HIS A 316 -30.44 2.80 39.14
N LYS A 317 -30.76 1.72 39.85
CA LYS A 317 -30.09 1.36 41.11
C LYS A 317 -29.02 0.34 40.75
N GLY A 318 -27.75 0.71 40.79
CA GLY A 318 -26.66 -0.21 40.45
C GLY A 318 -25.31 0.32 40.92
N SER A 319 -24.40 -0.61 41.07
CA SER A 319 -22.99 -0.33 41.24
C SER A 319 -22.22 -0.63 39.93
N VAL A 320 -21.08 0.03 39.78
CA VAL A 320 -20.15 -0.18 38.66
C VAL A 320 -18.76 -0.40 39.22
N SER A 321 -18.02 -1.35 38.63
CA SER A 321 -16.60 -1.53 38.91
C SER A 321 -15.79 -0.52 38.12
N ALA A 322 -15.24 0.49 38.79
CA ALA A 322 -14.47 1.53 38.11
C ALA A 322 -13.53 2.23 39.12
N ASP A 323 -12.62 3.04 38.60
CA ASP A 323 -11.78 3.90 39.42
C ASP A 323 -12.55 5.18 39.79
N PHE A 324 -12.71 5.41 41.09
CA PHE A 324 -13.49 6.56 41.63
C PHE A 324 -12.94 7.90 41.15
N GLN A 325 -11.62 8.07 41.22
CA GLN A 325 -10.96 9.34 40.83
C GLN A 325 -11.09 9.58 39.32
N ALA A 326 -10.97 8.52 38.52
CA ALA A 326 -11.13 8.61 37.07
C ALA A 326 -12.56 9.02 36.68
N ILE A 327 -13.60 8.41 37.29
CA ILE A 327 -14.99 8.79 37.03
C ILE A 327 -15.25 10.22 37.47
N GLU A 328 -14.83 10.59 38.69
CA GLU A 328 -15.01 11.96 39.21
C GLU A 328 -14.37 12.99 38.28
N ARG A 329 -13.18 12.71 37.76
CA ARG A 329 -12.47 13.57 36.81
C ARG A 329 -13.17 13.67 35.45
N ILE A 330 -13.67 12.55 34.91
CA ILE A 330 -14.46 12.53 33.66
C ILE A 330 -15.70 13.41 33.85
N MET A 331 -16.43 13.22 34.94
CA MET A 331 -17.65 13.95 35.23
C MET A 331 -17.42 15.45 35.44
N ASN A 332 -16.37 15.83 36.18
CA ASN A 332 -15.97 17.21 36.34
C ASN A 332 -15.68 17.87 34.99
N ASN A 333 -14.87 17.24 34.13
CA ASN A 333 -14.52 17.77 32.80
C ASN A 333 -15.76 17.95 31.91
N LEU A 334 -16.67 16.98 31.90
CA LEU A 334 -17.88 17.05 31.09
C LEU A 334 -18.83 18.13 31.57
N VAL A 335 -19.05 18.20 32.89
CA VAL A 335 -19.99 19.16 33.49
C VAL A 335 -19.43 20.58 33.45
N ASP A 336 -18.15 20.79 33.72
CA ASP A 336 -17.52 22.10 33.59
C ASP A 336 -17.60 22.61 32.15
N ASN A 337 -17.37 21.77 31.17
CA ASN A 337 -17.55 22.10 29.75
C ASN A 337 -19.03 22.44 29.46
N ALA A 338 -19.96 21.63 29.93
CA ALA A 338 -21.39 21.90 29.78
C ALA A 338 -21.79 23.25 30.37
N ILE A 339 -21.36 23.54 31.60
CA ILE A 339 -21.62 24.82 32.28
C ILE A 339 -20.93 25.99 31.55
N LYS A 340 -19.71 25.79 31.03
CA LYS A 340 -18.93 26.83 30.35
C LYS A 340 -19.57 27.25 29.02
N TYR A 341 -20.05 26.29 28.25
CA TYR A 341 -20.56 26.53 26.90
C TYR A 341 -22.08 26.62 26.80
N SER A 342 -22.83 26.32 27.86
CA SER A 342 -24.28 26.53 27.89
C SER A 342 -24.62 28.01 27.77
N LYS A 343 -25.48 28.32 26.78
CA LYS A 343 -26.19 29.60 26.75
C LYS A 343 -27.23 29.58 27.87
N LYS A 344 -27.54 30.75 28.51
CA LYS A 344 -28.49 30.86 29.62
C LYS A 344 -29.77 30.04 29.34
N ALA A 345 -30.11 29.15 30.25
CA ALA A 345 -31.29 28.31 30.29
C ALA A 345 -31.46 27.38 29.05
N VAL A 346 -30.75 26.27 29.08
CA VAL A 346 -31.09 25.10 28.24
C VAL A 346 -31.39 23.94 29.18
N SER A 347 -32.62 23.41 29.13
CA SER A 347 -32.90 22.13 29.74
C SER A 347 -32.44 21.02 28.74
N TYR A 348 -31.57 20.14 29.16
CA TYR A 348 -31.24 18.93 28.48
C TYR A 348 -32.02 17.76 29.06
#